data_a705afda5b54038fb9e20f37ad5d0198
#
_entry.id   a705afda5b54038fb9e20f37ad5d0198
#
_cell.length_a   1.000
_cell.length_b   1.000
_cell.length_c   1.000
_cell.angle_alpha   90.00
_cell.angle_beta   90.00
_cell.angle_gamma   90.00
#
_symmetry.space_group_name_H-M   'P 1'
#
loop_
_entity.id
_entity.type
_entity.pdbx_description
1 polymer ?
#
loop_
_entity_poly.entity_id
_entity_poly.type
_entity_poly.pdbx_seq_one_letter_code
_entity_poly.pdbx_strand_id
1 'polypeptide(L)'
;NSNIIQVNDNFSVALDTFYDQRNALFFQTNPIGAIRDQAVADGTFNVNWNTVWDARTSRSDAGYTLEMAIPFKSLRYRAPGPQIWGINFRRQVKSKNETSMLTRVPQSYGGNGVAQMAVAATLVGVEIPAQSMNLEFKPYGVSSLTTDRAGRGAERAG
;
A
#
# COMPACT_ATOMS: atom_id res chain seq x y z
N ASN A 1 12.11 7.66 3.53
CA ASN A 1 11.65 8.25 4.81
C ASN A 1 11.06 7.23 5.81
N SER A 2 11.35 5.94 5.62
CA SER A 2 10.85 4.87 6.50
C SER A 2 11.31 5.01 7.97
N ASN A 3 12.45 5.63 8.21
CA ASN A 3 12.99 5.79 9.57
C ASN A 3 12.17 6.75 10.44
N ILE A 4 11.53 7.77 9.85
CA ILE A 4 10.71 8.75 10.58
C ILE A 4 9.46 8.09 11.19
N ILE A 5 8.89 7.09 10.51
CA ILE A 5 7.72 6.39 11.02
C ILE A 5 8.06 5.51 12.23
N GLN A 6 9.25 4.91 12.25
CA GLN A 6 9.62 3.95 13.29
C GLN A 6 10.01 4.60 14.61
N VAL A 7 10.50 5.84 14.59
CA VAL A 7 10.92 6.55 15.81
C VAL A 7 9.79 7.28 16.52
N ASN A 8 8.65 7.47 15.85
CA ASN A 8 7.47 8.15 16.39
C ASN A 8 6.35 7.17 16.72
N ASP A 9 5.35 7.65 17.43
CA ASP A 9 4.06 6.98 17.54
C ASP A 9 3.57 6.63 16.14
N ASN A 10 2.97 5.47 15.99
CA ASN A 10 2.47 5.04 14.69
C ASN A 10 1.27 4.12 14.81
N PHE A 11 0.52 4.07 13.74
CA PHE A 11 -0.59 3.16 13.54
C PHE A 11 -0.39 2.36 12.26
N SER A 12 -0.70 1.09 12.32
CA SER A 12 -0.58 0.18 11.19
C SER A 12 -1.83 -0.66 11.04
N VAL A 13 -2.18 -0.96 9.79
CA VAL A 13 -3.20 -1.94 9.44
C VAL A 13 -2.60 -2.98 8.50
N ALA A 14 -2.93 -4.24 8.72
CA ALA A 14 -2.62 -5.35 7.83
C ALA A 14 -3.94 -5.97 7.35
N LEU A 15 -4.06 -6.16 6.03
CA LEU A 15 -5.25 -6.67 5.36
C LEU A 15 -4.88 -7.91 4.56
N ASP A 16 -5.49 -9.05 4.88
CA ASP A 16 -5.47 -10.25 4.04
C ASP A 16 -6.72 -10.25 3.16
N THR A 17 -6.59 -9.69 1.98
CA THR A 17 -7.70 -9.50 1.02
C THR A 17 -8.06 -10.76 0.25
N PHE A 18 -7.25 -11.81 0.34
CA PHE A 18 -7.53 -13.14 -0.21
C PHE A 18 -8.05 -14.11 0.84
N TYR A 19 -7.99 -13.74 2.12
CA TYR A 19 -8.34 -14.57 3.26
C TYR A 19 -7.63 -15.92 3.22
N ASP A 20 -6.33 -15.88 2.93
CA ASP A 20 -5.46 -17.05 2.83
C ASP A 20 -4.62 -17.28 4.10
N GLN A 21 -4.70 -16.36 5.07
CA GLN A 21 -3.99 -16.37 6.36
C GLN A 21 -2.47 -16.37 6.27
N ARG A 22 -1.91 -16.03 5.11
CA ARG A 22 -0.47 -16.06 4.82
C ARG A 22 0.03 -14.74 4.26
N ASN A 23 -0.76 -14.11 3.42
CA ASN A 23 -0.39 -12.89 2.72
C ASN A 23 -1.14 -11.68 3.27
N ALA A 24 -0.50 -10.52 3.27
CA ALA A 24 -1.13 -9.29 3.69
C ALA A 24 -0.63 -8.08 2.90
N LEU A 25 -1.48 -7.07 2.86
CA LEU A 25 -1.10 -5.71 2.49
C LEU A 25 -0.98 -4.90 3.79
N PHE A 26 0.18 -4.31 3.99
CA PHE A 26 0.52 -3.58 5.22
C PHE A 26 0.60 -2.09 4.92
N PHE A 27 -0.11 -1.29 5.71
CA PHE A 27 -0.14 0.17 5.63
C PHE A 27 0.18 0.75 7.01
N GLN A 28 1.03 1.76 7.04
CA GLN A 28 1.44 2.41 8.27
C GLN A 28 1.53 3.92 8.11
N THR A 29 1.06 4.65 9.12
CA THR A 29 1.18 6.11 9.20
C THR A 29 1.52 6.55 10.61
N ASN A 30 1.92 7.82 10.77
CA ASN A 30 2.26 8.42 12.04
C ASN A 30 1.59 9.79 12.22
N PRO A 31 1.64 10.39 13.43
CA PRO A 31 0.98 11.68 13.72
C PRO A 31 1.49 12.88 12.89
N ILE A 32 2.56 12.76 12.14
CA ILE A 32 3.07 13.81 11.24
C ILE A 32 2.75 13.54 9.77
N GLY A 33 1.91 12.51 9.48
CA GLY A 33 1.44 12.22 8.13
C GLY A 33 2.42 11.45 7.24
N ALA A 34 3.51 10.90 7.78
CA ALA A 34 4.37 10.02 7.00
C ALA A 34 3.65 8.68 6.74
N ILE A 35 3.72 8.18 5.52
CA ILE A 35 3.08 6.95 5.09
C ILE A 35 4.11 5.90 4.65
N ARG A 36 3.77 4.63 4.85
CA ARG A 36 4.53 3.48 4.38
C ARG A 36 3.58 2.34 4.06
N ASP A 37 3.81 1.68 2.95
CA ASP A 37 3.08 0.50 2.51
C ASP A 37 4.05 -0.62 2.13
N GLN A 38 3.64 -1.85 2.30
CA GLN A 38 4.41 -3.05 2.01
C GLN A 38 3.47 -4.21 1.69
N ALA A 39 3.89 -5.11 0.82
CA ALA A 39 3.26 -6.41 0.69
C ALA A 39 3.97 -7.41 1.64
N VAL A 40 3.21 -8.30 2.22
CA VAL A 40 3.72 -9.35 3.10
C VAL A 40 3.34 -10.70 2.52
N ALA A 41 4.32 -11.58 2.41
CA ALA A 41 4.13 -12.96 1.99
C ALA A 41 4.83 -13.89 2.98
N ASP A 42 4.08 -14.80 3.60
CA ASP A 42 4.60 -15.73 4.61
C ASP A 42 5.43 -15.04 5.71
N GLY A 43 4.99 -13.87 6.17
CA GLY A 43 5.67 -13.08 7.19
C GLY A 43 6.87 -12.25 6.70
N THR A 44 7.21 -12.34 5.41
CA THR A 44 8.29 -11.55 4.80
C THR A 44 7.76 -10.28 4.18
N PHE A 45 8.33 -9.13 4.57
CA PHE A 45 7.93 -7.80 4.10
C PHE A 45 8.69 -7.42 2.83
N ASN A 46 7.96 -7.16 1.75
CA ASN A 46 8.49 -6.58 0.52
C ASN A 46 8.42 -5.04 0.63
N VAL A 47 9.54 -4.42 0.92
CA VAL A 47 9.69 -2.97 1.08
C VAL A 47 9.63 -2.19 -0.24
N ASN A 48 9.77 -2.88 -1.38
CA ASN A 48 9.71 -2.28 -2.71
C ASN A 48 8.28 -2.26 -3.28
N TRP A 49 7.33 -2.90 -2.60
CA TRP A 49 5.93 -2.79 -2.99
C TRP A 49 5.40 -1.42 -2.60
N ASN A 50 4.70 -0.78 -3.51
CA ASN A 50 4.14 0.55 -3.34
C ASN A 50 2.78 0.64 -4.02
N THR A 51 1.84 1.39 -3.41
CA THR A 51 0.52 1.62 -3.99
C THR A 51 0.02 3.04 -3.66
N VAL A 52 -1.08 3.43 -4.28
CA VAL A 52 -1.66 4.77 -4.07
C VAL A 52 -2.68 4.71 -2.93
N TRP A 53 -2.41 5.41 -1.87
CA TRP A 53 -3.30 5.62 -0.73
C TRP A 53 -2.97 6.93 -0.02
N ASP A 54 -3.83 7.38 0.88
CA ASP A 54 -3.65 8.66 1.59
C ASP A 54 -3.90 8.48 3.08
N ALA A 55 -3.26 9.33 3.89
CA ALA A 55 -3.49 9.43 5.32
C ALA A 55 -3.57 10.89 5.74
N ARG A 56 -4.55 11.21 6.58
CA ARG A 56 -4.71 12.53 7.17
C ARG A 56 -4.59 12.42 8.67
N THR A 57 -3.93 13.41 9.25
CA THR A 57 -3.70 13.47 10.69
C THR A 57 -4.11 14.83 11.23
N SER A 58 -4.68 14.84 12.43
CA SER A 58 -4.97 16.04 13.17
C SER A 58 -4.48 15.90 14.61
N ARG A 59 -3.96 16.98 15.18
CA ARG A 59 -3.46 17.04 16.56
C ARG A 59 -4.30 17.99 17.39
N SER A 60 -4.49 17.62 18.65
CA SER A 60 -5.11 18.44 19.68
C SER A 60 -4.41 18.23 21.02
N ASP A 61 -4.78 18.99 22.03
CA ASP A 61 -4.25 18.81 23.39
C ASP A 61 -4.61 17.43 23.98
N ALA A 62 -5.70 16.82 23.51
CA ALA A 62 -6.14 15.48 23.93
C ALA A 62 -5.40 14.34 23.23
N GLY A 63 -4.63 14.62 22.15
CA GLY A 63 -3.91 13.61 21.38
C GLY A 63 -3.95 13.86 19.88
N TYR A 64 -4.07 12.80 19.09
CA TYR A 64 -4.13 12.89 17.63
C TYR A 64 -5.17 11.94 17.06
N THR A 65 -5.69 12.29 15.89
CA THR A 65 -6.54 11.44 15.06
C THR A 65 -5.84 11.09 13.76
N LEU A 66 -6.14 9.90 13.24
CA LEU A 66 -5.64 9.38 11.97
C LEU A 66 -6.82 8.93 11.12
N GLU A 67 -6.80 9.32 9.86
CA GLU A 67 -7.70 8.80 8.83
C GLU A 67 -6.86 8.19 7.71
N MET A 68 -7.18 6.98 7.29
CA MET A 68 -6.50 6.28 6.20
C MET A 68 -7.50 6.01 5.09
N ALA A 69 -7.22 6.50 3.89
CA ALA A 69 -8.00 6.26 2.69
C ALA A 69 -7.24 5.31 1.76
N ILE A 70 -7.68 4.05 1.72
CA ILE A 70 -7.06 3.00 0.90
C ILE A 70 -8.08 2.62 -0.19
N PRO A 71 -7.93 3.13 -1.43
CA PRO A 71 -8.86 2.83 -2.51
C PRO A 71 -8.86 1.35 -2.86
N PHE A 72 -10.02 0.78 -3.18
CA PHE A 72 -10.10 -0.62 -3.61
C PHE A 72 -9.21 -0.94 -4.82
N LYS A 73 -9.04 0.00 -5.74
CA LYS A 73 -8.12 -0.14 -6.89
C LYS A 73 -6.64 -0.33 -6.50
N SER A 74 -6.28 0.05 -5.28
CA SER A 74 -4.94 -0.11 -4.70
C SER A 74 -4.75 -1.46 -4.03
N LEU A 75 -5.81 -2.22 -3.88
CA LEU A 75 -5.83 -3.54 -3.27
C LEU A 75 -6.00 -4.61 -4.35
N ARG A 76 -5.42 -5.79 -4.08
CA ARG A 76 -5.69 -7.00 -4.86
C ARG A 76 -6.67 -7.86 -4.06
N TYR A 77 -7.75 -8.30 -4.68
CA TYR A 77 -8.78 -9.15 -4.08
C TYR A 77 -9.34 -10.11 -5.13
N ARG A 78 -10.12 -11.10 -4.69
CA ARG A 78 -10.57 -12.20 -5.58
C ARG A 78 -11.51 -11.74 -6.69
N ALA A 79 -12.56 -11.02 -6.32
CA ALA A 79 -13.61 -10.55 -7.24
C ALA A 79 -14.38 -9.40 -6.61
N PRO A 80 -15.08 -8.56 -7.40
CA PRO A 80 -16.06 -7.63 -6.87
C PRO A 80 -17.18 -8.33 -6.10
N GLY A 81 -17.92 -7.58 -5.28
CA GLY A 81 -19.00 -8.07 -4.43
C GLY A 81 -18.61 -8.20 -2.96
N PRO A 82 -19.35 -8.99 -2.19
CA PRO A 82 -19.09 -9.18 -0.77
C PRO A 82 -17.71 -9.78 -0.51
N GLN A 83 -17.00 -9.22 0.46
CA GLN A 83 -15.65 -9.63 0.83
C GLN A 83 -15.63 -10.26 2.23
N ILE A 84 -14.72 -11.21 2.40
CA ILE A 84 -14.28 -11.71 3.71
C ILE A 84 -12.76 -11.56 3.71
N TRP A 85 -12.25 -10.73 4.63
CA TRP A 85 -10.81 -10.43 4.71
C TRP A 85 -10.29 -10.72 6.12
N GLY A 86 -9.00 -10.99 6.22
CA GLY A 86 -8.27 -10.92 7.48
C GLY A 86 -7.89 -9.47 7.77
N ILE A 87 -7.96 -9.04 9.04
CA ILE A 87 -7.58 -7.70 9.46
C ILE A 87 -6.90 -7.73 10.82
N ASN A 88 -5.84 -6.93 10.95
CA ASN A 88 -5.25 -6.65 12.24
C ASN A 88 -4.77 -5.19 12.29
N PHE A 89 -4.81 -4.60 13.47
CA PHE A 89 -4.31 -3.26 13.75
C PHE A 89 -3.18 -3.32 14.78
N ARG A 90 -2.25 -2.39 14.65
CA ARG A 90 -1.23 -2.14 15.66
C ARG A 90 -1.11 -0.64 15.91
N ARG A 91 -1.20 -0.24 17.16
CA ARG A 91 -0.84 1.09 17.63
C ARG A 91 0.42 1.00 18.47
N GLN A 92 1.40 1.84 18.18
CA GLN A 92 2.61 1.99 19.01
C GLN A 92 2.65 3.40 19.59
N VAL A 93 2.80 3.48 20.92
CA VAL A 93 3.03 4.71 21.66
C VAL A 93 4.46 4.70 22.17
N LYS A 94 5.33 5.41 21.48
CA LYS A 94 6.79 5.36 21.75
C LYS A 94 7.16 5.96 23.11
N SER A 95 6.51 7.05 23.49
CA SER A 95 6.75 7.69 24.80
C SER A 95 6.45 6.76 26.00
N LYS A 96 5.54 5.80 25.81
CA LYS A 96 5.15 4.82 26.84
C LYS A 96 5.76 3.45 26.62
N ASN A 97 6.48 3.24 25.52
CA ASN A 97 6.95 1.92 25.06
C ASN A 97 5.80 0.89 25.01
N GLU A 98 4.63 1.32 24.57
CA GLU A 98 3.40 0.52 24.56
C GLU A 98 3.06 0.12 23.13
N THR A 99 2.64 -1.13 22.95
CA THR A 99 2.11 -1.64 21.70
C THR A 99 0.79 -2.33 21.96
N SER A 100 -0.25 -1.89 21.26
CA SER A 100 -1.60 -2.48 21.29
C SER A 100 -1.92 -3.07 19.92
N MET A 101 -2.57 -4.23 19.89
CA MET A 101 -3.03 -4.90 18.68
C MET A 101 -4.53 -5.22 18.78
N LEU A 102 -5.21 -5.32 17.65
CA LEU A 102 -6.63 -5.70 17.59
C LEU A 102 -6.83 -7.12 18.10
N THR A 103 -5.97 -8.05 17.69
CA THR A 103 -6.02 -9.44 18.12
C THR A 103 -4.83 -9.79 19.01
N ARG A 104 -4.97 -10.89 19.74
CA ARG A 104 -3.89 -11.41 20.57
C ARG A 104 -2.84 -12.07 19.69
N VAL A 105 -1.69 -11.42 19.56
CA VAL A 105 -0.56 -11.91 18.80
C VAL A 105 0.53 -12.41 19.74
N PRO A 106 1.04 -13.64 19.58
CA PRO A 106 2.17 -14.14 20.38
C PRO A 106 3.38 -13.22 20.28
N GLN A 107 4.03 -12.97 21.41
CA GLN A 107 5.19 -12.07 21.48
C GLN A 107 6.39 -12.56 20.64
N SER A 108 6.46 -13.84 20.35
CA SER A 108 7.49 -14.44 19.48
C SER A 108 7.52 -13.84 18.06
N TYR A 109 6.41 -13.26 17.59
CA TYR A 109 6.35 -12.57 16.29
C TYR A 109 6.87 -11.14 16.35
N GLY A 110 7.14 -10.59 17.54
CA GLY A 110 7.67 -9.24 17.70
C GLY A 110 6.83 -8.16 17.04
N GLY A 111 7.51 -7.12 16.56
CA GLY A 111 6.85 -5.97 15.90
C GLY A 111 6.14 -6.32 14.58
N ASN A 112 6.51 -7.40 13.94
CA ASN A 112 5.91 -7.87 12.69
C ASN A 112 4.63 -8.70 12.91
N GLY A 113 4.29 -8.98 14.14
CA GLY A 113 3.11 -9.79 14.50
C GLY A 113 1.78 -9.26 13.98
N VAL A 114 1.67 -7.95 13.72
CA VAL A 114 0.47 -7.37 13.10
C VAL A 114 0.13 -7.98 11.73
N ALA A 115 1.13 -8.46 11.01
CA ALA A 115 0.98 -9.07 9.69
C ALA A 115 0.86 -10.61 9.73
N GLN A 116 0.74 -11.20 10.92
CA GLN A 116 0.48 -12.63 11.08
C GLN A 116 -1.01 -12.91 10.90
N MET A 117 -1.41 -13.15 9.66
CA MET A 117 -2.83 -13.26 9.29
C MET A 117 -3.51 -14.50 9.84
N ALA A 118 -2.77 -15.53 10.23
CA ALA A 118 -3.32 -16.71 10.90
C ALA A 118 -4.01 -16.40 12.26
N VAL A 119 -3.63 -15.28 12.89
CA VAL A 119 -4.21 -14.81 14.16
C VAL A 119 -4.99 -13.49 14.00
N ALA A 120 -5.24 -13.07 12.76
CA ALA A 120 -6.01 -11.85 12.47
C ALA A 120 -7.50 -12.03 12.75
N ALA A 121 -8.20 -10.93 12.95
CA ALA A 121 -9.66 -10.92 12.99
C ALA A 121 -10.22 -11.04 11.58
N THR A 122 -11.47 -11.48 11.48
CA THR A 122 -12.21 -11.55 10.23
C THR A 122 -13.01 -10.27 10.01
N LEU A 123 -12.76 -9.59 8.91
CA LEU A 123 -13.52 -8.44 8.45
C LEU A 123 -14.60 -8.89 7.48
N VAL A 124 -15.85 -8.60 7.80
CA VAL A 124 -17.04 -8.88 6.98
C VAL A 124 -17.81 -7.60 6.71
N GLY A 125 -18.71 -7.63 5.73
CA GLY A 125 -19.57 -6.48 5.41
C GLY A 125 -18.91 -5.45 4.50
N VAL A 126 -17.71 -5.71 4.01
CA VAL A 126 -17.11 -4.92 2.93
C VAL A 126 -17.68 -5.40 1.61
N GLU A 127 -18.22 -4.48 0.82
CA GLU A 127 -18.73 -4.76 -0.51
C GLU A 127 -17.98 -3.92 -1.53
N ILE A 128 -17.38 -4.59 -2.50
CA ILE A 128 -16.64 -3.92 -3.57
C ILE A 128 -17.56 -3.85 -4.80
N PRO A 129 -17.89 -2.63 -5.26
CA PRO A 129 -18.73 -2.47 -6.43
C PRO A 129 -18.08 -3.10 -7.66
N ALA A 130 -18.88 -3.71 -8.53
CA ALA A 130 -18.42 -4.13 -9.83
C ALA A 130 -17.86 -2.90 -10.57
N GLN A 131 -16.58 -2.94 -10.92
CA GLN A 131 -15.98 -1.85 -11.67
C GLN A 131 -16.62 -1.80 -13.05
N SER A 132 -17.27 -0.68 -13.38
CA SER A 132 -17.49 -0.35 -14.77
C SER A 132 -16.10 -0.22 -15.40
N MET A 133 -15.85 -0.97 -16.48
CA MET A 133 -14.59 -0.86 -17.21
C MET A 133 -14.47 0.56 -17.78
N ASN A 134 -13.79 1.44 -17.06
CA ASN A 134 -13.28 2.67 -17.64
C ASN A 134 -12.09 2.28 -18.52
N LEU A 135 -12.37 1.92 -19.77
CA LEU A 135 -11.36 1.74 -20.81
C LEU A 135 -10.81 3.13 -21.15
N GLU A 136 -9.74 3.52 -20.49
CA GLU A 136 -8.96 4.69 -20.87
C GLU A 136 -8.03 4.29 -22.02
N PHE A 137 -8.46 4.51 -23.25
CA PHE A 137 -7.60 4.39 -24.42
C PHE A 137 -6.66 5.59 -24.47
N LYS A 138 -5.37 5.37 -24.24
CA LYS A 138 -4.31 6.34 -24.55
C LYS A 138 -3.64 5.91 -25.86
N PRO A 139 -4.07 6.44 -27.03
CA PRO A 139 -3.38 6.13 -28.28
C PRO A 139 -2.02 6.82 -28.26
N TYR A 140 -0.94 6.05 -28.29
CA TYR A 140 0.40 6.53 -28.56
C TYR A 140 0.67 6.46 -30.05
N GLY A 141 0.83 7.60 -30.69
CA GLY A 141 1.37 7.71 -32.05
C GLY A 141 2.81 8.17 -31.99
N VAL A 142 3.78 7.30 -32.31
CA VAL A 142 5.16 7.69 -32.56
C VAL A 142 5.41 7.71 -34.07
N SER A 143 5.52 8.91 -34.67
CA SER A 143 5.96 9.08 -36.05
C SER A 143 7.38 9.61 -36.04
N SER A 144 8.34 8.82 -36.55
CA SER A 144 9.69 9.29 -36.82
C SER A 144 9.82 9.65 -38.31
N LEU A 145 10.07 10.91 -38.62
CA LEU A 145 10.45 11.36 -39.95
C LEU A 145 11.98 11.36 -40.03
N THR A 146 12.53 10.31 -40.66
CA THR A 146 13.95 10.28 -41.01
C THR A 146 14.12 10.93 -42.38
N THR A 147 14.72 12.12 -42.44
CA THR A 147 15.09 12.77 -43.71
C THR A 147 16.53 12.39 -44.03
N ASP A 148 16.72 11.40 -44.89
CA ASP A 148 18.02 11.13 -45.50
C ASP A 148 18.32 12.21 -46.52
N ARG A 149 19.29 13.08 -46.20
CA ARG A 149 19.95 13.93 -47.20
C ARG A 149 21.05 13.12 -47.86
N ALA A 150 20.68 12.37 -48.92
CA ALA A 150 21.67 11.84 -49.85
C ALA A 150 22.46 13.01 -50.46
N GLY A 151 23.74 13.03 -50.16
CA GLY A 151 24.65 14.05 -50.67
C GLY A 151 24.70 13.99 -52.20
N ARG A 152 24.38 15.11 -52.84
CA ARG A 152 24.75 15.32 -54.27
C ARG A 152 26.27 15.45 -54.34
N GLY A 153 26.91 14.37 -54.78
CA GLY A 153 28.27 14.41 -55.25
C GLY A 153 28.35 15.30 -56.49
N ALA A 154 29.18 16.30 -56.40
CA ALA A 154 29.51 17.14 -57.53
C ALA A 154 30.43 16.35 -58.48
N GLU A 155 29.88 15.96 -59.61
CA GLU A 155 30.67 15.65 -60.79
C GLU A 155 31.16 16.96 -61.40
N ARG A 156 32.46 17.18 -61.39
CA ARG A 156 33.11 18.09 -62.31
C ARG A 156 34.09 17.30 -63.14
N ALA A 157 33.71 17.10 -64.38
CA ALA A 157 34.63 16.76 -65.47
C ALA A 157 35.52 17.98 -65.78
N GLY A 158 36.79 17.71 -65.93
CA GLY A 158 37.78 18.53 -66.56
C GLY A 158 38.39 17.77 -67.75
#